data_9536bc109ba18890db979449f4503854
#
_entry.id   9536bc109ba18890db979449f4503854
#
_cell.length_a   1.000
_cell.length_b   1.000
_cell.length_c   1.000
_cell.angle_alpha   90.00
_cell.angle_beta   90.00
_cell.angle_gamma   90.00
#
_symmetry.space_group_name_H-M   'P 1'
#
loop_
_entity.id
_entity.type
_entity.pdbx_description
1 polymer ?
#
loop_
_entity_poly.entity_id
_entity_poly.type
_entity_poly.pdbx_seq_one_letter_code
_entity_poly.pdbx_strand_id
1 'polypeptide(L)'
;MATKKTKVSRRKFLKTGTVAAGAGAAALAMPNVSMAATTTLKVQAAWGGGIFLENAKSYVDRVNKMAGKGLKIDLLSVNSVVKTSQMQDAVHRGVLDGAHYVPAYWYSKSPAASLFGTGPCFGWSAQEMLGWIHYGGGMGLFNELMKSLGLNLVSFFNSPMPAQPLGWFKEKISKSSQMKGLKYRTVGLAADVMNEMGLSVVQLPGGEIQPAMKSGLIDAAEFNNPTS
;
A
#
# COMPACT_ATOMS: atom_id res chain seq x y z
N MET A 1 57.94 -48.93 42.59
CA MET A 1 57.83 -48.59 41.14
C MET A 1 57.69 -47.13 40.97
N ALA A 2 58.69 -46.40 40.49
CA ALA A 2 58.73 -44.98 40.36
C ALA A 2 58.34 -44.59 38.90
N THR A 3 57.23 -43.86 38.76
CA THR A 3 56.74 -43.37 37.47
C THR A 3 57.57 -42.16 36.99
N LYS A 4 58.31 -42.37 35.91
CA LYS A 4 59.13 -41.35 35.25
C LYS A 4 58.24 -40.29 34.58
N LYS A 5 58.17 -39.06 35.15
CA LYS A 5 57.55 -37.90 34.50
C LYS A 5 58.38 -37.40 33.32
N THR A 6 57.89 -37.59 32.10
CA THR A 6 58.51 -37.07 30.88
C THR A 6 58.36 -35.57 30.85
N LYS A 7 59.45 -34.80 30.97
CA LYS A 7 59.45 -33.35 30.82
C LYS A 7 59.32 -33.00 29.34
N VAL A 8 58.19 -32.37 28.94
CA VAL A 8 58.01 -31.84 27.60
C VAL A 8 58.90 -30.62 27.43
N SER A 9 59.79 -30.63 26.44
CA SER A 9 60.72 -29.52 26.14
C SER A 9 59.95 -28.25 25.76
N ARG A 10 60.32 -27.09 26.32
CA ARG A 10 59.77 -25.75 25.97
C ARG A 10 59.73 -25.46 24.46
N ARG A 11 60.73 -25.98 23.73
CA ARG A 11 60.84 -25.84 22.28
C ARG A 11 59.73 -26.63 21.53
N LYS A 12 59.29 -27.79 22.07
CA LYS A 12 58.21 -28.60 21.51
C LYS A 12 56.84 -27.95 21.77
N PHE A 13 56.66 -27.35 22.94
CA PHE A 13 55.46 -26.61 23.32
C PHE A 13 55.27 -25.37 22.46
N LEU A 14 56.32 -24.60 22.20
CA LEU A 14 56.26 -23.40 21.33
C LEU A 14 55.98 -23.75 19.85
N LYS A 15 56.54 -24.86 19.34
CA LYS A 15 56.24 -25.30 17.96
C LYS A 15 54.81 -25.80 17.79
N THR A 16 54.21 -26.40 18.81
CA THR A 16 52.82 -26.88 18.75
C THR A 16 51.86 -25.70 18.97
N GLY A 17 52.23 -24.70 19.81
CA GLY A 17 51.44 -23.50 20.04
C GLY A 17 51.33 -22.58 18.84
N THR A 18 52.39 -22.47 18.01
CA THR A 18 52.37 -21.64 16.80
C THR A 18 51.51 -22.20 15.67
N VAL A 19 51.40 -23.56 15.57
CA VAL A 19 50.51 -24.17 14.57
C VAL A 19 49.04 -24.04 14.99
N ALA A 20 48.73 -24.14 16.29
CA ALA A 20 47.36 -23.93 16.78
C ALA A 20 46.91 -22.47 16.73
N ALA A 21 47.82 -21.49 16.95
CA ALA A 21 47.52 -20.08 16.82
C ALA A 21 47.33 -19.64 15.36
N GLY A 22 48.09 -20.22 14.42
CA GLY A 22 47.95 -19.96 12.98
C GLY A 22 46.62 -20.47 12.40
N ALA A 23 46.15 -21.62 12.83
CA ALA A 23 44.85 -22.17 12.39
C ALA A 23 43.66 -21.41 12.99
N GLY A 24 43.79 -20.95 14.23
CA GLY A 24 42.76 -20.11 14.89
C GLY A 24 42.66 -18.68 14.29
N ALA A 25 43.81 -18.09 13.92
CA ALA A 25 43.82 -16.77 13.28
C ALA A 25 43.28 -16.79 11.84
N ALA A 26 43.51 -17.90 11.10
CA ALA A 26 42.92 -18.06 9.76
C ALA A 26 41.38 -18.24 9.80
N ALA A 27 40.84 -18.85 10.84
CA ALA A 27 39.40 -18.97 11.03
C ALA A 27 38.72 -17.65 11.41
N LEU A 28 39.45 -16.74 12.08
CA LEU A 28 38.95 -15.39 12.42
C LEU A 28 39.07 -14.40 11.26
N ALA A 29 39.89 -14.70 10.24
CA ALA A 29 40.07 -13.85 9.06
C ALA A 29 39.13 -14.16 7.90
N MET A 30 38.26 -15.18 8.02
CA MET A 30 37.17 -15.34 7.08
C MET A 30 36.19 -14.20 7.31
N PRO A 31 35.92 -13.35 6.29
CA PRO A 31 34.88 -12.35 6.42
C PRO A 31 33.61 -13.12 6.68
N ASN A 32 33.05 -12.98 7.88
CA ASN A 32 31.67 -13.33 8.14
C ASN A 32 30.85 -12.45 7.19
N VAL A 33 30.51 -13.02 6.04
CA VAL A 33 29.45 -12.44 5.20
C VAL A 33 28.20 -12.56 6.04
N SER A 34 27.97 -11.55 6.87
CA SER A 34 26.70 -11.37 7.56
C SER A 34 25.65 -11.28 6.45
N MET A 35 25.02 -12.38 6.17
CA MET A 35 23.81 -12.39 5.34
C MET A 35 22.78 -11.63 6.15
N ALA A 36 22.63 -10.32 5.87
CA ALA A 36 21.57 -9.52 6.47
C ALA A 36 20.25 -10.28 6.26
N ALA A 37 19.50 -10.47 7.34
CA ALA A 37 18.20 -11.11 7.25
C ALA A 37 17.32 -10.33 6.26
N THR A 38 16.63 -11.03 5.36
CA THR A 38 15.72 -10.39 4.42
C THR A 38 14.63 -9.64 5.19
N THR A 39 14.54 -8.33 4.99
CA THR A 39 13.43 -7.54 5.53
C THR A 39 12.18 -7.83 4.72
N THR A 40 11.11 -8.30 5.34
CA THR A 40 9.84 -8.57 4.67
C THR A 40 8.81 -7.53 5.09
N LEU A 41 8.25 -6.80 4.11
CA LEU A 41 7.19 -5.80 4.31
C LEU A 41 5.84 -6.41 3.92
N LYS A 42 4.88 -6.36 4.83
CA LYS A 42 3.48 -6.78 4.62
C LYS A 42 2.70 -5.60 4.06
N VAL A 43 2.34 -5.65 2.78
CA VAL A 43 1.60 -4.60 2.09
C VAL A 43 0.25 -5.14 1.65
N GLN A 44 -0.85 -4.60 2.16
CA GLN A 44 -2.19 -5.03 1.77
C GLN A 44 -2.71 -4.17 0.60
N ALA A 45 -3.28 -4.82 -0.41
CA ALA A 45 -4.00 -4.14 -1.48
C ALA A 45 -5.47 -3.89 -1.09
N ALA A 46 -6.01 -2.74 -1.49
CA ALA A 46 -7.44 -2.42 -1.33
C ALA A 46 -8.32 -3.01 -2.44
N TRP A 47 -7.74 -3.77 -3.36
CA TRP A 47 -8.35 -4.18 -4.62
C TRP A 47 -8.56 -5.69 -4.68
N GLY A 48 -9.76 -6.11 -5.09
CA GLY A 48 -10.09 -7.51 -5.32
C GLY A 48 -9.73 -8.01 -6.73
N GLY A 49 -9.43 -7.11 -7.66
CA GLY A 49 -9.09 -7.42 -9.06
C GLY A 49 -8.88 -6.16 -9.88
N GLY A 50 -8.80 -6.33 -11.22
CA GLY A 50 -8.68 -5.25 -12.20
C GLY A 50 -7.32 -4.56 -12.19
N ILE A 51 -7.24 -3.46 -12.94
CA ILE A 51 -5.99 -2.74 -13.23
C ILE A 51 -5.27 -2.27 -11.95
N PHE A 52 -5.99 -1.93 -10.90
CA PHE A 52 -5.37 -1.47 -9.66
C PHE A 52 -4.61 -2.59 -8.93
N LEU A 53 -5.16 -3.80 -8.91
CA LEU A 53 -4.46 -4.94 -8.34
C LEU A 53 -3.28 -5.36 -9.22
N GLU A 54 -3.42 -5.29 -10.53
CA GLU A 54 -2.33 -5.58 -11.47
C GLU A 54 -1.18 -4.59 -11.32
N ASN A 55 -1.46 -3.31 -11.14
CA ASN A 55 -0.46 -2.30 -10.84
C ASN A 55 0.26 -2.58 -9.53
N ALA A 56 -0.47 -2.95 -8.47
CA ALA A 56 0.14 -3.33 -7.20
C ALA A 56 1.06 -4.54 -7.35
N LYS A 57 0.62 -5.59 -8.05
CA LYS A 57 1.42 -6.78 -8.35
C LYS A 57 2.68 -6.44 -9.15
N SER A 58 2.51 -5.66 -10.23
CA SER A 58 3.63 -5.24 -11.09
C SER A 58 4.68 -4.43 -10.31
N TYR A 59 4.24 -3.54 -9.43
CA TYR A 59 5.12 -2.78 -8.55
C TYR A 59 5.91 -3.72 -7.62
N VAL A 60 5.21 -4.60 -6.91
CA VAL A 60 5.81 -5.55 -5.96
C VAL A 60 6.81 -6.47 -6.65
N ASP A 61 6.46 -7.02 -7.82
CA ASP A 61 7.35 -7.89 -8.60
C ASP A 61 8.64 -7.19 -9.00
N ARG A 62 8.54 -5.92 -9.43
CA ARG A 62 9.72 -5.12 -9.81
C ARG A 62 10.60 -4.83 -8.60
N VAL A 63 10.02 -4.40 -7.48
CA VAL A 63 10.77 -4.13 -6.25
C VAL A 63 11.46 -5.40 -5.77
N ASN A 64 10.76 -6.52 -5.69
CA ASN A 64 11.33 -7.79 -5.23
C ASN A 64 12.47 -8.29 -6.13
N LYS A 65 12.37 -8.07 -7.46
CA LYS A 65 13.45 -8.40 -8.40
C LYS A 65 14.69 -7.51 -8.20
N MET A 66 14.48 -6.20 -8.00
CA MET A 66 15.58 -5.25 -7.81
C MET A 66 16.25 -5.38 -6.44
N ALA A 67 15.50 -5.66 -5.40
CA ALA A 67 15.99 -5.72 -4.03
C ALA A 67 16.79 -6.99 -3.70
N GLY A 68 16.74 -8.00 -4.55
CA GLY A 68 17.46 -9.26 -4.37
C GLY A 68 17.07 -9.96 -3.06
N LYS A 69 18.07 -10.19 -2.20
CA LYS A 69 17.84 -10.85 -0.89
C LYS A 69 17.66 -9.87 0.27
N GLY A 70 17.84 -8.56 0.05
CA GLY A 70 17.80 -7.56 1.13
C GLY A 70 16.38 -7.19 1.58
N LEU A 71 15.45 -7.13 0.64
CA LEU A 71 14.07 -6.71 0.88
C LEU A 71 13.09 -7.61 0.11
N LYS A 72 11.97 -7.91 0.73
CA LYS A 72 10.82 -8.57 0.10
C LYS A 72 9.56 -7.83 0.48
N ILE A 73 8.73 -7.51 -0.50
CA ILE A 73 7.34 -7.09 -0.27
C ILE A 73 6.45 -8.33 -0.42
N ASP A 74 5.63 -8.57 0.60
CA ASP A 74 4.58 -9.58 0.61
C ASP A 74 3.24 -8.90 0.39
N LEU A 75 2.70 -9.03 -0.83
CA LEU A 75 1.45 -8.40 -1.22
C LEU A 75 0.27 -9.24 -0.73
N LEU A 76 -0.47 -8.69 0.20
CA LEU A 76 -1.62 -9.32 0.84
C LEU A 76 -2.92 -8.95 0.11
N SER A 77 -3.84 -9.91 0.03
CA SER A 77 -5.14 -9.71 -0.60
C SER A 77 -6.00 -8.70 0.14
N VAL A 78 -6.97 -8.13 -0.56
CA VAL A 78 -7.98 -7.24 0.05
C VAL A 78 -8.67 -7.93 1.24
N ASN A 79 -8.86 -7.19 2.31
CA ASN A 79 -9.51 -7.63 3.55
C ASN A 79 -8.88 -8.85 4.25
N SER A 80 -7.63 -9.24 3.90
CA SER A 80 -6.99 -10.41 4.50
C SER A 80 -6.45 -10.19 5.92
N VAL A 81 -6.05 -8.96 6.25
CA VAL A 81 -5.58 -8.58 7.59
C VAL A 81 -6.57 -7.63 8.26
N VAL A 82 -6.94 -6.55 7.56
CA VAL A 82 -7.92 -5.58 8.03
C VAL A 82 -8.88 -5.21 6.89
N LYS A 83 -10.07 -4.72 7.25
CA LYS A 83 -11.01 -4.19 6.25
C LYS A 83 -10.39 -2.99 5.51
N THR A 84 -10.78 -2.77 4.26
CA THR A 84 -10.25 -1.67 3.43
C THR A 84 -10.34 -0.31 4.13
N SER A 85 -11.42 0.00 4.83
CA SER A 85 -11.59 1.25 5.58
C SER A 85 -10.63 1.44 6.76
N GLN A 86 -9.97 0.37 7.21
CA GLN A 86 -9.06 0.36 8.36
C GLN A 86 -7.58 0.33 7.96
N MET A 87 -7.27 0.20 6.67
CA MET A 87 -5.89 -0.01 6.20
C MET A 87 -4.96 1.14 6.59
N GLN A 88 -5.41 2.38 6.51
CA GLN A 88 -4.65 3.55 6.92
C GLN A 88 -4.21 3.46 8.40
N ASP A 89 -5.15 3.13 9.27
CA ASP A 89 -4.88 3.01 10.71
C ASP A 89 -3.97 1.81 11.01
N ALA A 90 -4.10 0.75 10.22
CA ALA A 90 -3.25 -0.43 10.34
C ALA A 90 -1.79 -0.12 9.99
N VAL A 91 -1.55 0.67 8.95
CA VAL A 91 -0.19 1.13 8.60
C VAL A 91 0.33 2.11 9.65
N HIS A 92 -0.47 3.09 10.07
CA HIS A 92 -0.09 4.05 11.11
C HIS A 92 0.35 3.35 12.41
N ARG A 93 -0.31 2.25 12.80
CA ARG A 93 -0.03 1.48 14.02
C ARG A 93 0.99 0.36 13.83
N GLY A 94 1.52 0.16 12.63
CA GLY A 94 2.49 -0.90 12.33
C GLY A 94 1.90 -2.32 12.29
N VAL A 95 0.58 -2.48 12.15
CA VAL A 95 -0.06 -3.79 11.91
C VAL A 95 0.22 -4.25 10.48
N LEU A 96 0.27 -3.30 9.55
CA LEU A 96 0.75 -3.44 8.19
C LEU A 96 1.97 -2.53 8.00
N ASP A 97 2.92 -2.96 7.19
CA ASP A 97 4.08 -2.13 6.81
C ASP A 97 3.74 -1.16 5.67
N GLY A 98 2.68 -1.45 4.92
CA GLY A 98 2.20 -0.59 3.85
C GLY A 98 0.83 -0.98 3.31
N ALA A 99 0.27 -0.12 2.47
CA ALA A 99 -1.00 -0.33 1.80
C ALA A 99 -0.99 0.26 0.38
N HIS A 100 -1.52 -0.48 -0.58
CA HIS A 100 -1.85 0.05 -1.91
C HIS A 100 -3.32 0.46 -1.92
N TYR A 101 -3.59 1.79 -1.95
CA TYR A 101 -4.82 2.34 -1.43
C TYR A 101 -5.17 3.68 -2.11
N VAL A 102 -6.42 4.16 -1.94
CA VAL A 102 -6.85 5.47 -2.43
C VAL A 102 -7.28 6.39 -1.28
N PRO A 103 -6.82 7.65 -1.23
CA PRO A 103 -7.14 8.58 -0.14
C PRO A 103 -8.62 8.92 -0.01
N ALA A 104 -9.43 8.77 -1.06
CA ALA A 104 -10.87 9.02 -1.01
C ALA A 104 -11.61 8.15 0.02
N TYR A 105 -11.08 6.97 0.38
CA TYR A 105 -11.64 6.13 1.43
C TYR A 105 -11.41 6.68 2.85
N TRP A 106 -10.63 7.74 3.00
CA TRP A 106 -10.40 8.43 4.28
C TRP A 106 -11.34 9.61 4.50
N TYR A 107 -12.35 9.75 3.67
CA TYR A 107 -13.32 10.84 3.73
C TYR A 107 -13.85 11.09 5.15
N SER A 108 -14.18 10.03 5.88
CA SER A 108 -14.67 10.14 7.26
C SER A 108 -13.64 10.70 8.25
N LYS A 109 -12.34 10.70 7.91
CA LYS A 109 -11.27 11.30 8.73
C LYS A 109 -11.03 12.75 8.33
N SER A 110 -11.02 13.02 7.01
CA SER A 110 -10.92 14.36 6.45
C SER A 110 -11.47 14.37 5.02
N PRO A 111 -12.47 15.20 4.72
CA PRO A 111 -12.94 15.40 3.35
C PRO A 111 -11.84 15.82 2.38
N ALA A 112 -10.82 16.57 2.87
CA ALA A 112 -9.68 16.98 2.06
C ALA A 112 -8.88 15.80 1.46
N ALA A 113 -8.90 14.64 2.09
CA ALA A 113 -8.24 13.44 1.55
C ALA A 113 -8.79 13.04 0.17
N SER A 114 -10.07 13.30 -0.09
CA SER A 114 -10.71 12.99 -1.38
C SER A 114 -10.11 13.78 -2.54
N LEU A 115 -9.56 14.98 -2.30
CA LEU A 115 -8.95 15.82 -3.33
C LEU A 115 -7.65 15.23 -3.88
N PHE A 116 -7.04 14.31 -3.16
CA PHE A 116 -5.81 13.62 -3.57
C PHE A 116 -6.05 12.26 -4.22
N GLY A 117 -7.28 11.83 -4.33
CA GLY A 117 -7.66 10.57 -4.95
C GLY A 117 -8.63 10.80 -6.10
N THR A 118 -9.90 10.56 -5.84
CA THR A 118 -11.00 10.70 -6.79
C THR A 118 -11.75 12.01 -6.57
N GLY A 119 -11.06 13.12 -6.58
CA GLY A 119 -11.71 14.42 -6.37
C GLY A 119 -12.64 14.79 -7.54
N PRO A 120 -13.75 15.51 -7.28
CA PRO A 120 -14.60 16.10 -8.31
C PRO A 120 -13.92 17.32 -8.95
N CYS A 121 -12.61 17.26 -9.16
CA CYS A 121 -11.79 18.39 -9.52
C CYS A 121 -11.91 18.68 -11.02
N PHE A 122 -12.82 19.53 -11.44
CA PHE A 122 -12.85 20.27 -12.71
C PHE A 122 -12.43 19.47 -13.96
N GLY A 123 -12.52 18.14 -13.95
CA GLY A 123 -12.17 17.29 -15.08
C GLY A 123 -10.67 17.18 -15.38
N TRP A 124 -9.81 17.30 -14.38
CA TRP A 124 -8.37 17.10 -14.54
C TRP A 124 -8.05 15.76 -15.22
N SER A 125 -7.13 15.81 -16.16
CA SER A 125 -6.52 14.60 -16.70
C SER A 125 -5.55 13.95 -15.70
N ALA A 126 -5.25 12.68 -15.91
CA ALA A 126 -4.25 11.98 -15.10
C ALA A 126 -2.88 12.67 -15.13
N GLN A 127 -2.50 13.26 -16.28
CA GLN A 127 -1.23 13.99 -16.45
C GLN A 127 -1.22 15.30 -15.65
N GLU A 128 -2.31 16.04 -15.63
CA GLU A 128 -2.45 17.26 -14.84
C GLU A 128 -2.35 16.96 -13.36
N MET A 129 -3.04 15.91 -12.89
CA MET A 129 -2.94 15.47 -11.49
C MET A 129 -1.50 15.07 -11.14
N LEU A 130 -0.83 14.32 -11.99
CA LEU A 130 0.56 13.91 -11.79
C LEU A 130 1.48 15.13 -11.75
N GLY A 131 1.31 16.07 -12.67
CA GLY A 131 2.04 17.34 -12.69
C GLY A 131 1.87 18.15 -11.43
N TRP A 132 0.63 18.28 -10.95
CA TRP A 132 0.34 18.97 -9.71
C TRP A 132 0.95 18.30 -8.49
N ILE A 133 0.87 16.98 -8.37
CA ILE A 133 1.45 16.22 -7.26
C ILE A 133 2.97 16.45 -7.18
N HIS A 134 3.68 16.37 -8.31
CA HIS A 134 5.14 16.42 -8.32
C HIS A 134 5.72 17.85 -8.43
N TYR A 135 5.03 18.77 -9.08
CA TYR A 135 5.57 20.10 -9.42
C TYR A 135 4.70 21.26 -8.96
N GLY A 136 3.41 21.00 -8.67
CA GLY A 136 2.45 22.03 -8.26
C GLY A 136 2.22 22.11 -6.75
N GLY A 137 3.03 21.42 -5.93
CA GLY A 137 2.93 21.45 -4.48
C GLY A 137 1.99 20.40 -3.87
N GLY A 138 1.34 19.56 -4.69
CA GLY A 138 0.35 18.58 -4.21
C GLY A 138 0.91 17.59 -3.18
N MET A 139 2.15 17.12 -3.37
CA MET A 139 2.82 16.24 -2.39
C MET A 139 3.04 16.95 -1.04
N GLY A 140 3.43 18.23 -1.06
CA GLY A 140 3.58 19.03 0.16
C GLY A 140 2.29 19.15 0.93
N LEU A 141 1.19 19.52 0.26
CA LEU A 141 -0.14 19.63 0.86
C LEU A 141 -0.65 18.29 1.40
N PHE A 142 -0.38 17.18 0.70
CA PHE A 142 -0.75 15.85 1.20
C PHE A 142 0.01 15.50 2.48
N ASN A 143 1.30 15.80 2.55
CA ASN A 143 2.10 15.56 3.76
C ASN A 143 1.63 16.44 4.94
N GLU A 144 1.23 17.69 4.68
CA GLU A 144 0.61 18.57 5.69
C GLU A 144 -0.71 17.99 6.20
N LEU A 145 -1.55 17.46 5.31
CA LEU A 145 -2.78 16.76 5.67
C LEU A 145 -2.48 15.56 6.57
N MET A 146 -1.53 14.69 6.19
CA MET A 146 -1.14 13.54 7.03
C MET A 146 -0.70 13.98 8.41
N LYS A 147 0.12 15.02 8.49
CA LYS A 147 0.62 15.58 9.75
C LYS A 147 -0.52 16.17 10.60
N SER A 148 -1.45 16.89 10.00
CA SER A 148 -2.60 17.48 10.70
C SER A 148 -3.54 16.42 11.29
N LEU A 149 -3.60 15.25 10.67
CA LEU A 149 -4.36 14.09 11.16
C LEU A 149 -3.59 13.24 12.19
N GLY A 150 -2.37 13.64 12.54
CA GLY A 150 -1.51 12.90 13.47
C GLY A 150 -1.03 11.55 12.92
N LEU A 151 -1.00 11.38 11.60
CA LEU A 151 -0.66 10.11 10.97
C LEU A 151 0.85 10.03 10.68
N ASN A 152 1.48 8.96 11.16
CA ASN A 152 2.87 8.65 10.85
C ASN A 152 2.91 7.76 9.60
N LEU A 153 2.78 8.38 8.43
CA LEU A 153 2.76 7.72 7.13
C LEU A 153 3.69 8.43 6.15
N VAL A 154 4.35 7.65 5.32
CA VAL A 154 5.04 8.14 4.12
C VAL A 154 4.24 7.65 2.91
N SER A 155 3.91 8.56 2.00
CA SER A 155 3.03 8.27 0.87
C SER A 155 3.72 8.53 -0.47
N PHE A 156 3.41 7.66 -1.44
CA PHE A 156 3.88 7.76 -2.81
C PHE A 156 2.69 7.65 -3.75
N PHE A 157 2.51 8.62 -4.63
CA PHE A 157 1.46 8.56 -5.64
C PHE A 157 1.95 7.74 -6.83
N ASN A 158 1.17 6.74 -7.24
CA ASN A 158 1.58 5.78 -8.26
C ASN A 158 0.64 5.64 -9.45
N SER A 159 -0.63 5.94 -9.29
CA SER A 159 -1.65 5.71 -10.31
C SER A 159 -2.58 6.91 -10.37
N PRO A 160 -2.21 7.96 -11.12
CA PRO A 160 -3.07 9.12 -11.26
C PRO A 160 -4.38 8.72 -11.95
N MET A 161 -5.50 9.09 -11.34
CA MET A 161 -6.83 8.75 -11.84
C MET A 161 -7.22 9.70 -12.98
N PRO A 162 -7.74 9.19 -14.10
CA PRO A 162 -8.34 10.03 -15.13
C PRO A 162 -9.72 10.56 -14.70
N ALA A 163 -10.26 11.47 -15.49
CA ALA A 163 -11.66 11.86 -15.37
C ALA A 163 -12.56 10.61 -15.42
N GLN A 164 -13.54 10.56 -14.54
CA GLN A 164 -14.45 9.43 -14.41
C GLN A 164 -15.80 9.73 -15.03
N PRO A 165 -16.52 8.73 -15.58
CA PRO A 165 -17.92 8.87 -15.94
C PRO A 165 -18.76 9.11 -14.67
N LEU A 166 -19.95 9.71 -14.86
CA LEU A 166 -20.90 9.90 -13.76
C LEU A 166 -21.19 8.59 -13.02
N GLY A 167 -21.27 7.48 -13.75
CA GLY A 167 -21.45 6.14 -13.15
C GLY A 167 -22.02 5.12 -14.11
N TRP A 168 -22.22 3.94 -13.58
CA TRP A 168 -22.80 2.77 -14.20
C TRP A 168 -24.18 2.55 -13.59
N PHE A 169 -25.21 2.49 -14.41
CA PHE A 169 -26.62 2.47 -13.98
C PHE A 169 -27.29 1.21 -14.49
N LYS A 170 -28.18 0.61 -13.71
CA LYS A 170 -29.06 -0.51 -14.15
C LYS A 170 -29.98 -0.07 -15.26
N GLU A 171 -30.49 1.15 -15.17
CA GLU A 171 -31.44 1.73 -16.10
C GLU A 171 -30.88 2.99 -16.75
N LYS A 172 -31.35 3.29 -17.95
CA LYS A 172 -30.96 4.49 -18.68
C LYS A 172 -31.46 5.74 -17.97
N ILE A 173 -30.58 6.64 -17.61
CA ILE A 173 -30.90 7.97 -17.07
C ILE A 173 -30.92 8.98 -18.21
N SER A 174 -32.08 9.57 -18.45
CA SER A 174 -32.29 10.58 -19.50
C SER A 174 -32.64 11.97 -18.95
N LYS A 175 -33.04 12.02 -17.69
CA LYS A 175 -33.45 13.27 -16.99
C LYS A 175 -32.92 13.25 -15.57
N SER A 176 -32.51 14.41 -15.05
CA SER A 176 -32.02 14.55 -13.65
C SER A 176 -33.08 14.12 -12.62
N SER A 177 -34.36 14.28 -12.92
CA SER A 177 -35.45 13.85 -12.02
C SER A 177 -35.45 12.33 -11.73
N GLN A 178 -34.92 11.50 -12.64
CA GLN A 178 -34.80 10.06 -12.45
C GLN A 178 -33.72 9.68 -11.43
N MET A 179 -32.87 10.61 -11.06
CA MET A 179 -31.81 10.39 -10.06
C MET A 179 -32.32 10.51 -8.63
N LYS A 180 -33.49 11.13 -8.40
CA LYS A 180 -34.02 11.29 -7.05
C LYS A 180 -34.34 9.95 -6.39
N GLY A 181 -33.75 9.73 -5.21
CA GLY A 181 -33.91 8.50 -4.44
C GLY A 181 -33.17 7.28 -5.00
N LEU A 182 -32.45 7.44 -6.14
CA LEU A 182 -31.64 6.34 -6.70
C LEU A 182 -30.58 5.92 -5.70
N LYS A 183 -30.50 4.64 -5.43
CA LYS A 183 -29.47 4.06 -4.55
C LYS A 183 -28.12 4.05 -5.29
N TYR A 184 -27.28 4.98 -4.96
CA TYR A 184 -26.06 5.25 -5.70
C TYR A 184 -24.83 5.07 -4.84
N ARG A 185 -23.86 4.29 -5.34
CA ARG A 185 -22.58 4.14 -4.68
C ARG A 185 -21.58 5.15 -5.24
N THR A 186 -20.97 5.91 -4.35
CA THR A 186 -19.76 6.68 -4.64
C THR A 186 -18.89 6.77 -3.38
N VAL A 187 -17.82 7.54 -3.43
CA VAL A 187 -16.90 7.76 -2.30
C VAL A 187 -16.42 9.21 -2.24
N GLY A 188 -15.96 9.62 -1.06
CA GLY A 188 -15.36 10.92 -0.88
C GLY A 188 -16.36 12.07 -1.04
N LEU A 189 -15.89 13.23 -1.48
CA LEU A 189 -16.70 14.43 -1.68
C LEU A 189 -17.83 14.27 -2.70
N ALA A 190 -17.70 13.35 -3.65
CA ALA A 190 -18.78 13.07 -4.59
C ALA A 190 -20.04 12.56 -3.88
N ALA A 191 -19.89 11.96 -2.71
CA ALA A 191 -21.05 11.53 -1.92
C ALA A 191 -21.92 12.71 -1.48
N ASP A 192 -21.30 13.82 -1.07
CA ASP A 192 -22.03 15.03 -0.67
C ASP A 192 -22.78 15.63 -1.86
N VAL A 193 -22.10 15.78 -2.99
CA VAL A 193 -22.72 16.30 -4.22
C VAL A 193 -23.93 15.45 -4.63
N MET A 194 -23.80 14.13 -4.62
CA MET A 194 -24.90 13.24 -5.03
C MET A 194 -26.06 13.25 -4.01
N ASN A 195 -25.77 13.37 -2.72
CA ASN A 195 -26.81 13.56 -1.70
C ASN A 195 -27.58 14.87 -1.90
N GLU A 196 -26.89 15.99 -2.15
CA GLU A 196 -27.50 17.28 -2.46
C GLU A 196 -28.37 17.23 -3.73
N MET A 197 -27.99 16.40 -4.70
CA MET A 197 -28.80 16.13 -5.89
C MET A 197 -30.03 15.24 -5.60
N GLY A 198 -30.18 14.75 -4.39
CA GLY A 198 -31.32 13.93 -3.95
C GLY A 198 -31.19 12.43 -4.19
N LEU A 199 -29.99 11.92 -4.45
CA LEU A 199 -29.75 10.47 -4.51
C LEU A 199 -29.65 9.88 -3.08
N SER A 200 -29.89 8.58 -2.96
CA SER A 200 -29.62 7.82 -1.74
C SER A 200 -28.21 7.22 -1.81
N VAL A 201 -27.23 7.92 -1.23
CA VAL A 201 -25.82 7.56 -1.39
C VAL A 201 -25.37 6.54 -0.36
N VAL A 202 -24.62 5.53 -0.85
CA VAL A 202 -23.91 4.54 -0.03
C VAL A 202 -22.42 4.60 -0.38
N GLN A 203 -21.56 4.71 0.63
CA GLN A 203 -20.12 4.68 0.45
C GLN A 203 -19.61 3.25 0.70
N LEU A 204 -19.10 2.61 -0.36
CA LEU A 204 -18.55 1.26 -0.31
C LEU A 204 -17.19 1.21 -1.02
N PRO A 205 -16.24 0.40 -0.54
CA PRO A 205 -15.03 0.07 -1.29
C PRO A 205 -15.37 -0.53 -2.66
N GLY A 206 -14.49 -0.32 -3.65
CA GLY A 206 -14.72 -0.77 -5.03
C GLY A 206 -15.02 -2.27 -5.17
N GLY A 207 -14.36 -3.12 -4.37
CA GLY A 207 -14.60 -4.57 -4.37
C GLY A 207 -16.00 -4.99 -3.89
N GLU A 208 -16.75 -4.09 -3.25
CA GLU A 208 -18.12 -4.37 -2.73
C GLU A 208 -19.22 -3.95 -3.70
N ILE A 209 -18.89 -3.25 -4.80
CA ILE A 209 -19.86 -2.72 -5.76
C ILE A 209 -20.66 -3.86 -6.41
N GLN A 210 -20.00 -4.87 -6.97
CA GLN A 210 -20.67 -5.95 -7.68
C GLN A 210 -21.61 -6.76 -6.78
N PRO A 211 -21.20 -7.17 -5.56
CA PRO A 211 -22.14 -7.81 -4.63
C PRO A 211 -23.33 -6.91 -4.26
N ALA A 212 -23.10 -5.62 -4.02
CA ALA A 212 -24.14 -4.65 -3.69
C ALA A 212 -25.14 -4.44 -4.84
N MET A 213 -24.65 -4.39 -6.08
CA MET A 213 -25.52 -4.35 -7.29
C MET A 213 -26.37 -5.60 -7.42
N LYS A 214 -25.79 -6.79 -7.22
CA LYS A 214 -26.50 -8.08 -7.31
C LYS A 214 -27.58 -8.24 -6.25
N SER A 215 -27.30 -7.78 -5.03
CA SER A 215 -28.25 -7.86 -3.91
C SER A 215 -29.35 -6.80 -3.96
N GLY A 216 -29.27 -5.81 -4.86
CA GLY A 216 -30.21 -4.69 -4.91
C GLY A 216 -29.98 -3.65 -3.81
N LEU A 217 -28.83 -3.70 -3.11
CA LEU A 217 -28.43 -2.67 -2.16
C LEU A 217 -28.21 -1.32 -2.86
N ILE A 218 -27.68 -1.35 -4.08
CA ILE A 218 -27.47 -0.19 -4.94
C ILE A 218 -28.03 -0.44 -6.36
N ASP A 219 -28.41 0.64 -7.04
CA ASP A 219 -28.96 0.64 -8.39
C ASP A 219 -27.97 1.22 -9.42
N ALA A 220 -27.00 1.97 -8.92
CA ALA A 220 -25.94 2.57 -9.72
C ALA A 220 -24.67 2.75 -8.89
N ALA A 221 -23.55 2.86 -9.57
CA ALA A 221 -22.25 3.09 -8.93
C ALA A 221 -21.32 3.91 -9.83
N GLU A 222 -20.61 4.82 -9.22
CA GLU A 222 -19.38 5.37 -9.79
C GLU A 222 -18.23 4.38 -9.49
N PHE A 223 -17.39 4.16 -10.46
CA PHE A 223 -16.11 3.46 -10.27
C PHE A 223 -15.23 3.66 -11.50
N ASN A 224 -14.15 4.41 -11.35
CA ASN A 224 -13.13 4.66 -12.37
C ASN A 224 -13.70 4.75 -13.82
N ASN A 225 -13.13 4.03 -14.76
CA ASN A 225 -13.49 4.05 -16.17
C ASN A 225 -13.64 2.62 -16.75
N PRO A 226 -14.02 2.44 -18.03
CA PRO A 226 -14.24 1.12 -18.63
C PRO A 226 -13.03 0.17 -18.63
N THR A 227 -11.85 0.65 -18.30
CA THR A 227 -10.62 -0.17 -18.29
C THR A 227 -10.30 -0.82 -16.95
N SER A 228 -11.08 -0.56 -15.91
CA SER A 228 -10.86 -1.08 -14.53
C SER A 228 -11.77 -2.23 -14.16
#